data_8986a4445400a9cc188b53508e8fdeca
#
_entry.id   8986a4445400a9cc188b53508e8fdeca
#
_cell.length_a   1.000
_cell.length_b   1.000
_cell.length_c   1.000
_cell.angle_alpha   90.00
_cell.angle_beta   90.00
_cell.angle_gamma   90.00
#
_symmetry.space_group_name_H-M   'P 1'
#
loop_
_entity.id
_entity.type
_entity.pdbx_description
1 polymer ?
#
loop_
_entity_poly.entity_id
_entity_poly.type
_entity_poly.pdbx_seq_one_letter_code
_entity_poly.pdbx_strand_id
1 'polypeptide(L)'
;QAAYFRALTEANGARLVGFNTTGVLSAGKAKLGGIGGEVSEFLYPPGRIGVCSRSGGLTGEIGLAMKQDGYGISTALAMGGDWITGTPMVEYVRLFEADPDTDAIILFGEPGTDNELEVAEHIVAHGMKKPVIALLAGRFQENYPPGISFGHAAAMIGNDKQTITAKAKALTDAGATVISTLEEVPKMLRDFGIEPSS
;
A
#
# COMPACT_ATOMS: atom_id res chain seq x y z
N GLN A 1 24.45 -1.13 3.18
CA GLN A 1 23.91 -2.07 4.19
C GLN A 1 22.50 -2.53 3.80
N ALA A 2 21.55 -1.63 3.43
CA ALA A 2 20.17 -2.00 3.06
C ALA A 2 20.12 -3.08 1.96
N ALA A 3 20.85 -2.89 0.85
CA ALA A 3 20.91 -3.86 -0.23
C ALA A 3 21.47 -5.23 0.22
N TYR A 4 22.43 -5.23 1.14
CA TYR A 4 22.96 -6.46 1.72
C TYR A 4 21.91 -7.24 2.53
N PHE A 5 21.16 -6.54 3.40
CA PHE A 5 20.12 -7.19 4.19
C PHE A 5 18.98 -7.70 3.30
N ARG A 6 18.61 -6.95 2.26
CA ARG A 6 17.63 -7.41 1.28
C ARG A 6 18.11 -8.72 0.62
N ALA A 7 19.30 -8.73 0.07
CA ALA A 7 19.85 -9.92 -0.57
C ALA A 7 19.97 -11.11 0.39
N LEU A 8 20.34 -10.86 1.67
CA LEU A 8 20.44 -11.91 2.69
C LEU A 8 19.07 -12.53 3.00
N THR A 9 18.02 -11.71 3.14
CA THR A 9 16.66 -12.20 3.40
C THR A 9 16.11 -12.98 2.21
N GLU A 10 16.29 -12.48 1.00
CA GLU A 10 15.91 -13.17 -0.24
C GLU A 10 16.60 -14.54 -0.36
N ALA A 11 17.93 -14.61 -0.11
CA ALA A 11 18.70 -15.84 -0.16
C ALA A 11 18.25 -16.90 0.88
N ASN A 12 17.63 -16.47 1.97
CA ASN A 12 17.13 -17.36 3.03
C ASN A 12 15.60 -17.55 3.01
N GLY A 13 14.93 -17.17 1.93
CA GLY A 13 13.48 -17.31 1.80
C GLY A 13 12.66 -16.48 2.81
N ALA A 14 13.28 -15.46 3.41
CA ALA A 14 12.62 -14.55 4.35
C ALA A 14 12.11 -13.28 3.64
N ARG A 15 11.09 -12.67 4.20
CA ARG A 15 10.58 -11.37 3.74
C ARG A 15 11.04 -10.26 4.66
N LEU A 16 11.54 -9.19 4.07
CA LEU A 16 11.94 -7.98 4.78
C LEU A 16 10.86 -6.91 4.63
N VAL A 17 10.29 -6.47 5.74
CA VAL A 17 9.38 -5.31 5.78
C VAL A 17 10.19 -4.08 6.17
N GLY A 18 10.28 -3.11 5.32
CA GLY A 18 11.09 -1.90 5.52
C GLY A 18 12.05 -1.71 4.34
N PHE A 19 12.98 -0.79 4.43
CA PHE A 19 13.38 0.00 5.60
C PHE A 19 12.46 1.22 5.83
N ASN A 20 12.69 1.98 6.95
CA ASN A 20 11.90 3.17 7.31
C ASN A 20 10.38 2.84 7.36
N THR A 21 10.03 1.87 8.17
CA THR A 21 8.68 1.33 8.28
C THR A 21 8.16 1.40 9.72
N THR A 22 6.85 1.46 9.87
CA THR A 22 6.18 1.21 11.15
C THR A 22 5.92 -0.28 11.40
N GLY A 23 6.08 -1.13 10.38
CA GLY A 23 5.92 -2.57 10.48
C GLY A 23 4.67 -3.13 9.82
N VAL A 24 4.23 -4.29 10.29
CA VAL A 24 3.08 -5.04 9.80
C VAL A 24 2.21 -5.52 10.96
N LEU A 25 0.91 -5.52 10.74
CA LEU A 25 -0.09 -6.01 11.68
C LEU A 25 -1.12 -6.85 10.94
N SER A 26 -1.35 -8.07 11.39
CA SER A 26 -2.52 -8.88 11.03
C SER A 26 -3.52 -8.76 12.18
N ALA A 27 -4.64 -8.08 11.93
CA ALA A 27 -5.55 -7.62 12.99
C ALA A 27 -6.12 -8.79 13.80
N GLY A 28 -6.07 -8.66 15.12
CA GLY A 28 -6.47 -9.71 16.05
C GLY A 28 -5.56 -10.95 16.10
N LYS A 29 -4.45 -10.97 15.34
CA LYS A 29 -3.56 -12.15 15.24
C LYS A 29 -2.13 -11.86 15.68
N ALA A 30 -1.45 -10.92 15.02
CA ALA A 30 -0.03 -10.66 15.27
C ALA A 30 0.39 -9.25 14.83
N LYS A 31 1.44 -8.73 15.46
CA LYS A 31 2.07 -7.46 15.13
C LYS A 31 3.59 -7.56 15.18
N LEU A 32 4.26 -6.99 14.18
CA LEU A 32 5.71 -6.81 14.15
C LEU A 32 6.01 -5.33 13.88
N GLY A 33 6.82 -4.71 14.72
CA GLY A 33 7.15 -3.28 14.67
C GLY A 33 6.21 -2.40 15.48
N GLY A 34 6.28 -1.08 15.24
CA GLY A 34 5.54 -0.06 15.99
C GLY A 34 4.18 0.32 15.42
N ILE A 35 3.69 -0.37 14.38
CA ILE A 35 2.44 -0.03 13.70
C ILE A 35 1.26 0.05 14.69
N GLY A 36 0.53 1.16 14.64
CA GLY A 36 -0.60 1.43 15.53
C GLY A 36 -0.24 1.70 17.00
N GLY A 37 1.06 1.68 17.36
CA GLY A 37 1.50 1.92 18.73
C GLY A 37 0.84 0.98 19.74
N GLU A 38 0.48 1.51 20.91
CA GLU A 38 -0.23 0.78 21.98
C GLU A 38 -1.74 0.61 21.67
N VAL A 39 -2.26 1.38 20.72
CA VAL A 39 -3.69 1.39 20.35
C VAL A 39 -3.95 0.70 19.01
N SER A 40 -3.11 -0.25 18.62
CA SER A 40 -3.20 -0.92 17.33
C SER A 40 -4.55 -1.60 17.07
N GLU A 41 -5.16 -2.22 18.08
CA GLU A 41 -6.48 -2.84 17.97
C GLU A 41 -7.59 -1.80 17.78
N PHE A 42 -7.39 -0.59 18.31
CA PHE A 42 -8.32 0.51 18.09
C PHE A 42 -8.26 1.05 16.66
N LEU A 43 -7.05 1.19 16.10
CA LEU A 43 -6.85 1.70 14.75
C LEU A 43 -7.17 0.67 13.66
N TYR A 44 -6.94 -0.59 13.95
CA TYR A 44 -7.09 -1.69 12.99
C TYR A 44 -8.00 -2.78 13.56
N PRO A 45 -9.32 -2.52 13.67
CA PRO A 45 -10.25 -3.58 14.08
C PRO A 45 -10.17 -4.75 13.07
N PRO A 46 -10.32 -6.00 13.53
CA PRO A 46 -10.33 -7.15 12.64
C PRO A 46 -11.41 -7.06 11.57
N GLY A 47 -11.07 -7.44 10.35
CA GLY A 47 -11.97 -7.44 9.20
C GLY A 47 -11.29 -7.99 7.96
N ARG A 48 -11.69 -7.52 6.79
CA ARG A 48 -11.36 -8.17 5.52
C ARG A 48 -10.64 -7.27 4.51
N ILE A 49 -10.12 -6.12 4.94
CA ILE A 49 -9.43 -5.18 4.06
C ILE A 49 -7.92 -5.28 4.25
N GLY A 50 -7.19 -5.61 3.19
CA GLY A 50 -5.73 -5.58 3.15
C GLY A 50 -5.22 -4.18 2.83
N VAL A 51 -4.20 -3.70 3.55
CA VAL A 51 -3.60 -2.38 3.35
C VAL A 51 -2.10 -2.50 3.13
N CYS A 52 -1.61 -2.01 2.01
CA CYS A 52 -0.18 -1.86 1.72
C CYS A 52 0.13 -0.38 1.42
N SER A 53 0.93 0.22 2.26
CA SER A 53 1.25 1.65 2.20
C SER A 53 2.75 1.91 2.12
N ARG A 54 3.16 2.90 1.32
CA ARG A 54 4.52 3.44 1.37
C ARG A 54 4.79 4.20 2.66
N SER A 55 3.75 4.76 3.26
CA SER A 55 3.82 5.62 4.44
C SER A 55 3.31 4.92 5.70
N GLY A 56 4.10 4.94 6.77
CA GLY A 56 3.67 4.46 8.08
C GLY A 56 2.51 5.26 8.66
N GLY A 57 2.54 6.59 8.53
CA GLY A 57 1.46 7.48 8.98
C GLY A 57 0.16 7.22 8.23
N LEU A 58 0.21 7.20 6.90
CA LEU A 58 -0.97 6.95 6.06
C LEU A 58 -1.56 5.54 6.27
N THR A 59 -0.77 4.56 6.68
CA THR A 59 -1.31 3.25 7.08
C THR A 59 -2.28 3.42 8.26
N GLY A 60 -1.94 4.26 9.25
CA GLY A 60 -2.81 4.58 10.38
C GLY A 60 -4.08 5.34 9.98
N GLU A 61 -3.94 6.35 9.14
CA GLU A 61 -5.07 7.15 8.62
C GLU A 61 -6.05 6.28 7.82
N ILE A 62 -5.55 5.38 6.99
CA ILE A 62 -6.39 4.40 6.27
C ILE A 62 -7.14 3.52 7.26
N GLY A 63 -6.44 2.97 8.28
CA GLY A 63 -7.08 2.13 9.31
C GLY A 63 -8.19 2.88 10.04
N LEU A 64 -7.94 4.14 10.43
CA LEU A 64 -8.92 4.98 11.10
C LEU A 64 -10.13 5.31 10.21
N ALA A 65 -9.89 5.67 8.95
CA ALA A 65 -10.96 5.95 7.99
C ALA A 65 -11.83 4.70 7.78
N MET A 66 -11.21 3.54 7.58
CA MET A 66 -11.96 2.28 7.43
C MET A 66 -12.81 1.98 8.65
N LYS A 67 -12.24 2.12 9.85
CA LYS A 67 -12.98 1.93 11.10
C LYS A 67 -14.18 2.87 11.24
N GLN A 68 -14.06 4.15 10.88
CA GLN A 68 -15.15 5.13 10.98
C GLN A 68 -16.37 4.73 10.15
N ASP A 69 -16.13 4.03 9.03
CA ASP A 69 -17.17 3.52 8.14
C ASP A 69 -17.54 2.04 8.41
N GLY A 70 -17.08 1.48 9.53
CA GLY A 70 -17.43 0.12 9.97
C GLY A 70 -16.65 -1.00 9.29
N TYR A 71 -15.59 -0.67 8.52
CA TYR A 71 -14.72 -1.68 7.90
C TYR A 71 -13.56 -2.07 8.83
N GLY A 72 -13.25 -3.35 8.83
CA GLY A 72 -12.08 -3.88 9.54
C GLY A 72 -10.95 -4.27 8.60
N ILE A 73 -9.77 -4.45 9.19
CA ILE A 73 -8.52 -4.76 8.49
C ILE A 73 -8.17 -6.24 8.66
N SER A 74 -7.81 -6.93 7.59
CA SER A 74 -7.20 -8.26 7.64
C SER A 74 -5.72 -8.15 8.01
N THR A 75 -4.98 -7.39 7.21
CA THR A 75 -3.57 -7.09 7.45
C THR A 75 -3.26 -5.70 6.94
N ALA A 76 -2.55 -4.91 7.74
CA ALA A 76 -2.01 -3.61 7.35
C ALA A 76 -0.48 -3.63 7.44
N LEU A 77 0.19 -3.07 6.44
CA LEU A 77 1.63 -2.94 6.45
C LEU A 77 2.10 -1.61 5.84
N ALA A 78 3.19 -1.10 6.39
CA ALA A 78 3.94 0.00 5.82
C ALA A 78 5.23 -0.55 5.20
N MET A 79 5.36 -0.49 3.89
CA MET A 79 6.57 -1.02 3.24
C MET A 79 7.78 -0.09 3.34
N GLY A 80 7.54 1.19 3.66
CA GLY A 80 8.59 2.20 3.83
C GLY A 80 8.81 3.10 2.62
N GLY A 81 9.34 4.30 2.88
CA GLY A 81 9.57 5.37 1.90
C GLY A 81 11.01 5.49 1.40
N ASP A 82 11.86 4.49 1.58
CA ASP A 82 13.25 4.50 1.14
C ASP A 82 13.41 3.98 -0.30
N TRP A 83 14.57 4.29 -0.92
CA TRP A 83 14.93 3.80 -2.25
C TRP A 83 15.07 2.29 -2.32
N ILE A 84 15.63 1.70 -1.30
CA ILE A 84 15.78 0.25 -1.18
C ILE A 84 14.75 -0.20 -0.16
N THR A 85 13.65 -0.71 -0.65
CA THR A 85 12.67 -1.44 0.17
C THR A 85 13.04 -2.92 0.22
N GLY A 86 12.50 -3.63 1.19
CA GLY A 86 12.61 -5.08 1.28
C GLY A 86 11.72 -5.77 0.24
N THR A 87 10.62 -6.35 0.69
CA THR A 87 9.63 -6.99 -0.17
C THR A 87 8.92 -5.94 -1.05
N PRO A 88 8.85 -6.12 -2.38
CA PRO A 88 8.18 -5.19 -3.29
C PRO A 88 6.65 -5.12 -3.06
N MET A 89 6.02 -4.00 -3.45
CA MET A 89 4.56 -3.83 -3.33
C MET A 89 3.77 -4.93 -4.06
N VAL A 90 4.20 -5.31 -5.23
CA VAL A 90 3.55 -6.37 -6.02
C VAL A 90 3.52 -7.73 -5.29
N GLU A 91 4.53 -8.05 -4.50
CA GLU A 91 4.52 -9.28 -3.70
C GLU A 91 3.49 -9.22 -2.56
N TYR A 92 3.29 -8.06 -1.94
CA TYR A 92 2.22 -7.89 -0.96
C TYR A 92 0.83 -7.99 -1.61
N VAL A 93 0.65 -7.45 -2.81
CA VAL A 93 -0.58 -7.61 -3.59
C VAL A 93 -0.88 -9.08 -3.87
N ARG A 94 0.14 -9.86 -4.26
CA ARG A 94 0.00 -11.33 -4.46
C ARG A 94 -0.39 -12.05 -3.17
N LEU A 95 0.20 -11.67 -2.05
CA LEU A 95 -0.15 -12.25 -0.75
C LEU A 95 -1.59 -11.95 -0.37
N PHE A 96 -2.05 -10.71 -0.54
CA PHE A 96 -3.44 -10.35 -0.30
C PHE A 96 -4.41 -11.05 -1.25
N GLU A 97 -4.06 -11.19 -2.52
CA GLU A 97 -4.88 -11.95 -3.48
C GLU A 97 -5.06 -13.40 -3.05
N ALA A 98 -4.01 -14.02 -2.49
CA ALA A 98 -4.04 -15.40 -2.03
C ALA A 98 -4.65 -15.56 -0.62
N ASP A 99 -4.76 -14.48 0.17
CA ASP A 99 -5.23 -14.54 1.56
C ASP A 99 -6.76 -14.72 1.63
N PRO A 100 -7.29 -15.82 2.19
CA PRO A 100 -8.74 -16.03 2.30
C PRO A 100 -9.44 -15.03 3.24
N ASP A 101 -8.69 -14.35 4.10
CA ASP A 101 -9.23 -13.36 5.04
C ASP A 101 -9.26 -11.93 4.47
N THR A 102 -8.82 -11.74 3.22
CA THR A 102 -8.82 -10.44 2.54
C THR A 102 -9.81 -10.44 1.38
N ASP A 103 -10.69 -9.43 1.30
CA ASP A 103 -11.67 -9.27 0.22
C ASP A 103 -11.34 -8.11 -0.74
N ALA A 104 -10.66 -7.08 -0.25
CA ALA A 104 -10.18 -5.96 -1.05
C ALA A 104 -8.80 -5.50 -0.61
N ILE A 105 -8.09 -4.83 -1.51
CA ILE A 105 -6.73 -4.35 -1.29
C ILE A 105 -6.70 -2.84 -1.46
N ILE A 106 -6.26 -2.13 -0.42
CA ILE A 106 -5.99 -0.69 -0.47
C ILE A 106 -4.49 -0.48 -0.60
N LEU A 107 -4.07 0.26 -1.63
CA LEU A 107 -2.70 0.67 -1.83
C LEU A 107 -2.55 2.17 -1.59
N PHE A 108 -1.50 2.56 -0.88
CA PHE A 108 -1.05 3.94 -0.87
C PHE A 108 0.27 4.05 -1.62
N GLY A 109 0.28 4.87 -2.67
CA GLY A 109 1.42 5.15 -3.51
C GLY A 109 1.78 6.63 -3.56
N GLU A 110 2.99 6.90 -4.03
CA GLU A 110 3.60 8.23 -4.08
C GLU A 110 4.52 8.37 -5.31
N PRO A 111 4.97 9.59 -5.68
CA PRO A 111 5.92 9.78 -6.77
C PRO A 111 7.23 9.00 -6.55
N GLY A 112 7.99 8.80 -7.58
CA GLY A 112 9.26 8.05 -7.54
C GLY A 112 9.02 6.54 -7.49
N THR A 113 10.08 5.75 -7.63
CA THR A 113 10.07 4.29 -7.72
C THR A 113 9.07 3.73 -8.75
N ASP A 114 9.09 2.44 -8.98
CA ASP A 114 8.24 1.76 -9.97
C ASP A 114 7.21 0.81 -9.32
N ASN A 115 7.06 0.86 -7.98
CA ASN A 115 6.21 -0.09 -7.23
C ASN A 115 4.79 -0.21 -7.76
N GLU A 116 4.12 0.91 -8.03
CA GLU A 116 2.74 0.94 -8.51
C GLU A 116 2.65 0.50 -9.98
N LEU A 117 3.71 0.72 -10.76
CA LEU A 117 3.81 0.24 -12.15
C LEU A 117 3.96 -1.29 -12.17
N GLU A 118 4.80 -1.86 -11.30
CA GLU A 118 4.94 -3.31 -11.14
C GLU A 118 3.60 -3.96 -10.74
N VAL A 119 2.81 -3.30 -9.89
CA VAL A 119 1.45 -3.76 -9.56
C VAL A 119 0.54 -3.72 -10.79
N ALA A 120 0.55 -2.64 -11.56
CA ALA A 120 -0.24 -2.52 -12.78
C ALA A 120 0.13 -3.60 -13.81
N GLU A 121 1.43 -3.83 -14.04
CA GLU A 121 1.93 -4.89 -14.91
C GLU A 121 1.48 -6.28 -14.44
N HIS A 122 1.51 -6.52 -13.12
CA HIS A 122 1.03 -7.79 -12.56
C HIS A 122 -0.46 -8.00 -12.79
N ILE A 123 -1.28 -6.97 -12.57
CA ILE A 123 -2.74 -7.04 -12.81
C ILE A 123 -3.02 -7.36 -14.28
N VAL A 124 -2.33 -6.69 -15.21
CA VAL A 124 -2.49 -6.96 -16.65
C VAL A 124 -2.10 -8.39 -17.01
N ALA A 125 -1.00 -8.88 -16.46
CA ALA A 125 -0.45 -10.19 -16.82
C ALA A 125 -1.25 -11.38 -16.23
N HIS A 126 -1.84 -11.22 -15.05
CA HIS A 126 -2.42 -12.34 -14.29
C HIS A 126 -3.91 -12.16 -13.94
N GLY A 127 -4.42 -10.94 -14.05
CA GLY A 127 -5.72 -10.58 -13.50
C GLY A 127 -5.74 -10.52 -11.99
N MET A 128 -6.81 -9.96 -11.44
CA MET A 128 -7.10 -9.95 -10.00
C MET A 128 -8.57 -10.30 -9.78
N LYS A 129 -8.84 -11.12 -8.76
CA LYS A 129 -10.21 -11.43 -8.32
C LYS A 129 -10.70 -10.40 -7.30
N LYS A 130 -9.77 -9.90 -6.48
CA LYS A 130 -10.05 -8.92 -5.44
C LYS A 130 -9.84 -7.51 -5.99
N PRO A 131 -10.76 -6.57 -5.68
CA PRO A 131 -10.59 -5.20 -6.12
C PRO A 131 -9.34 -4.58 -5.49
N VAL A 132 -8.61 -3.82 -6.31
CA VAL A 132 -7.46 -3.02 -5.90
C VAL A 132 -7.86 -1.55 -5.96
N ILE A 133 -7.81 -0.88 -4.82
CA ILE A 133 -8.12 0.55 -4.67
C ILE A 133 -6.80 1.27 -4.36
N ALA A 134 -6.36 2.16 -5.22
CA ALA A 134 -5.10 2.87 -5.07
C ALA A 134 -5.32 4.35 -4.74
N LEU A 135 -4.93 4.75 -3.55
CA LEU A 135 -4.79 6.14 -3.15
C LEU A 135 -3.40 6.64 -3.55
N LEU A 136 -3.34 7.61 -4.46
CA LEU A 136 -2.08 8.18 -4.93
C LEU A 136 -1.96 9.64 -4.51
N ALA A 137 -0.92 9.96 -3.74
CA ALA A 137 -0.65 11.33 -3.29
C ALA A 137 0.65 11.89 -3.88
N GLY A 138 0.81 13.22 -3.79
CA GLY A 138 2.04 13.89 -4.21
C GLY A 138 2.05 14.41 -5.65
N ARG A 139 0.92 14.46 -6.34
CA ARG A 139 0.83 14.99 -7.72
C ARG A 139 1.38 16.41 -7.86
N PHE A 140 1.33 17.22 -6.81
CA PHE A 140 1.89 18.57 -6.82
C PHE A 140 3.39 18.60 -7.18
N GLN A 141 4.12 17.51 -6.94
CA GLN A 141 5.56 17.42 -7.27
C GLN A 141 5.82 17.49 -8.77
N GLU A 142 4.82 17.17 -9.61
CA GLU A 142 4.92 17.27 -11.07
C GLU A 142 5.08 18.73 -11.57
N ASN A 143 4.79 19.71 -10.70
CA ASN A 143 5.00 21.13 -11.00
C ASN A 143 6.43 21.61 -10.69
N TYR A 144 7.30 20.74 -10.20
CA TYR A 144 8.68 21.06 -9.83
C TYR A 144 9.68 20.31 -10.70
N PRO A 145 10.92 20.79 -10.82
CA PRO A 145 11.97 20.06 -11.53
C PRO A 145 12.17 18.64 -10.97
N PRO A 146 12.50 17.66 -11.83
CA PRO A 146 12.83 16.31 -11.38
C PRO A 146 13.97 16.31 -10.34
N GLY A 147 13.97 15.33 -9.45
CA GLY A 147 15.02 15.14 -8.46
C GLY A 147 14.84 15.91 -7.16
N ILE A 148 13.70 16.60 -6.97
CA ILE A 148 13.37 17.27 -5.69
C ILE A 148 12.55 16.30 -4.83
N SER A 149 12.99 16.11 -3.56
CA SER A 149 12.26 15.34 -2.56
C SER A 149 11.47 16.27 -1.63
N PHE A 150 10.25 15.85 -1.28
CA PHE A 150 9.33 16.58 -0.39
C PHE A 150 8.97 15.78 0.88
N GLY A 151 9.76 14.78 1.23
CA GLY A 151 9.50 13.94 2.41
C GLY A 151 10.26 12.63 2.33
N HIS A 152 9.61 11.56 1.90
CA HIS A 152 10.26 10.26 1.73
C HIS A 152 11.42 10.36 0.73
N ALA A 153 12.56 9.73 1.08
CA ALA A 153 13.76 9.81 0.25
C ALA A 153 13.53 9.32 -1.19
N ALA A 154 12.67 8.32 -1.37
CA ALA A 154 12.33 7.77 -2.67
C ALA A 154 11.11 8.42 -3.34
N ALA A 155 10.41 9.34 -2.67
CA ALA A 155 9.32 10.11 -3.27
C ALA A 155 9.89 11.28 -4.11
N MET A 156 10.64 10.92 -5.13
CA MET A 156 11.35 11.85 -6.00
C MET A 156 11.21 11.40 -7.45
N ILE A 157 10.62 12.25 -8.28
CA ILE A 157 10.40 11.95 -9.69
C ILE A 157 11.76 11.94 -10.43
N GLY A 158 12.17 10.78 -10.92
CA GLY A 158 13.38 10.60 -11.70
C GLY A 158 13.12 10.56 -13.21
N ASN A 159 11.91 10.20 -13.62
CA ASN A 159 11.47 10.15 -15.01
C ASN A 159 9.94 10.24 -15.11
N ASP A 160 9.42 10.41 -16.34
CA ASP A 160 7.99 10.65 -16.59
C ASP A 160 7.07 9.50 -16.11
N LYS A 161 7.57 8.27 -16.08
CA LYS A 161 6.79 7.10 -15.61
C LYS A 161 6.55 7.12 -14.11
N GLN A 162 7.40 7.80 -13.36
CA GLN A 162 7.36 7.88 -11.89
C GLN A 162 6.48 9.03 -11.37
N THR A 163 5.79 9.73 -12.25
CA THR A 163 4.78 10.72 -11.89
C THR A 163 3.51 10.06 -11.39
N ILE A 164 2.76 10.75 -10.54
CA ILE A 164 1.42 10.27 -10.09
C ILE A 164 0.46 10.13 -11.26
N THR A 165 0.53 11.06 -12.22
CA THR A 165 -0.29 11.02 -13.44
C THR A 165 -0.04 9.73 -14.24
N ALA A 166 1.22 9.34 -14.45
CA ALA A 166 1.56 8.12 -15.18
C ALA A 166 1.16 6.86 -14.42
N LYS A 167 1.42 6.81 -13.11
CA LYS A 167 1.04 5.68 -12.24
C LYS A 167 -0.48 5.52 -12.16
N ALA A 168 -1.23 6.61 -11.99
CA ALA A 168 -2.68 6.59 -11.98
C ALA A 168 -3.23 6.01 -13.29
N LYS A 169 -2.69 6.47 -14.42
CA LYS A 169 -3.07 5.94 -15.73
C LYS A 169 -2.78 4.44 -15.84
N ALA A 170 -1.58 4.01 -15.49
CA ALA A 170 -1.18 2.61 -15.58
C ALA A 170 -2.07 1.69 -14.72
N LEU A 171 -2.36 2.08 -13.48
CA LEU A 171 -3.23 1.34 -12.58
C LEU A 171 -4.68 1.30 -13.07
N THR A 172 -5.20 2.42 -13.58
CA THR A 172 -6.57 2.48 -14.14
C THR A 172 -6.67 1.61 -15.40
N ASP A 173 -5.72 1.69 -16.31
CA ASP A 173 -5.68 0.88 -17.53
C ASP A 173 -5.59 -0.64 -17.20
N ALA A 174 -4.95 -0.98 -16.07
CA ALA A 174 -4.85 -2.35 -15.57
C ALA A 174 -6.14 -2.85 -14.89
N GLY A 175 -7.10 -1.97 -14.58
CA GLY A 175 -8.35 -2.32 -13.92
C GLY A 175 -8.41 -2.04 -12.42
N ALA A 176 -7.39 -1.40 -11.85
CA ALA A 176 -7.46 -0.90 -10.48
C ALA A 176 -8.29 0.39 -10.40
N THR A 177 -8.92 0.62 -9.26
CA THR A 177 -9.64 1.87 -8.98
C THR A 177 -8.68 2.87 -8.35
N VAL A 178 -8.41 3.98 -9.03
CA VAL A 178 -7.58 5.06 -8.49
C VAL A 178 -8.47 6.13 -7.87
N ILE A 179 -8.17 6.50 -6.63
CA ILE A 179 -8.86 7.52 -5.85
C ILE A 179 -7.93 8.66 -5.47
N SER A 180 -8.50 9.79 -5.11
CA SER A 180 -7.76 11.01 -4.75
C SER A 180 -7.82 11.31 -3.25
N THR A 181 -8.81 10.80 -2.54
CA THR A 181 -9.02 11.03 -1.11
C THR A 181 -9.42 9.75 -0.38
N LEU A 182 -9.19 9.69 0.94
CA LEU A 182 -9.56 8.54 1.77
C LEU A 182 -11.07 8.36 1.88
N GLU A 183 -11.82 9.45 1.83
CA GLU A 183 -13.29 9.45 1.94
C GLU A 183 -13.98 8.71 0.78
N GLU A 184 -13.26 8.50 -0.32
CA GLU A 184 -13.78 7.74 -1.46
C GLU A 184 -13.76 6.22 -1.21
N VAL A 185 -12.86 5.72 -0.34
CA VAL A 185 -12.66 4.27 -0.14
C VAL A 185 -13.92 3.53 0.27
N PRO A 186 -14.70 3.99 1.29
CA PRO A 186 -15.90 3.26 1.73
C PRO A 186 -16.95 3.15 0.62
N LYS A 187 -17.07 4.18 -0.22
CA LYS A 187 -17.97 4.13 -1.38
C LYS A 187 -17.49 3.07 -2.38
N MET A 188 -16.20 3.05 -2.70
CA MET A 188 -15.66 2.04 -3.64
C MET A 188 -15.84 0.62 -3.11
N LEU A 189 -15.64 0.37 -1.81
CA LEU A 189 -15.87 -0.93 -1.21
C LEU A 189 -17.33 -1.39 -1.39
N ARG A 190 -18.30 -0.50 -1.11
CA ARG A 190 -19.72 -0.80 -1.35
C ARG A 190 -20.03 -1.06 -2.83
N ASP A 191 -19.47 -0.28 -3.74
CA ASP A 191 -19.64 -0.45 -5.19
C ASP A 191 -19.12 -1.84 -5.66
N PHE A 192 -18.13 -2.41 -4.95
CA PHE A 192 -17.64 -3.79 -5.14
C PHE A 192 -18.42 -4.86 -4.35
N GLY A 193 -19.47 -4.48 -3.64
CA GLY A 193 -20.29 -5.40 -2.84
C GLY A 193 -19.62 -5.85 -1.55
N ILE A 194 -18.64 -5.11 -1.05
CA ILE A 194 -17.98 -5.37 0.23
C ILE A 194 -18.66 -4.53 1.31
N GLU A 195 -19.35 -5.22 2.21
CA GLU A 195 -20.10 -4.57 3.28
C GLU A 195 -19.23 -4.33 4.52
N PRO A 196 -19.57 -3.31 5.34
CA PRO A 196 -18.93 -3.11 6.63
C PRO A 196 -18.99 -4.38 7.51
N SER A 197 -17.97 -4.56 8.33
CA SER A 197 -17.89 -5.71 9.26
C SER A 197 -18.78 -5.55 10.51
N SER A 198 -19.55 -4.44 10.59
CA SER A 198 -20.39 -3.95 11.70
C SER A 198 -19.67 -3.26 12.82
#